data_585de3c7e737527d77a79fb4193f308c
#
_entry.id   585de3c7e737527d77a79fb4193f308c
#
_cell.length_a   1.000
_cell.length_b   1.000
_cell.length_c   1.000
_cell.angle_alpha   90.00
_cell.angle_beta   90.00
_cell.angle_gamma   90.00
#
_symmetry.space_group_name_H-M   'P 1'
#
loop_
_entity.id
_entity.type
_entity.pdbx_description
1 polymer ?
#
loop_
_entity_poly.entity_id
_entity_poly.type
_entity_poly.pdbx_seq_one_letter_code
_entity_poly.pdbx_strand_id
1 'polypeptide(L)'
;MNHSDQTKQITAQTEKMLIDQYERLYRLAYSYVHNEADALDIVQESACKAITQCKNLKDTEKLFPWLCRIVVNTSLDLLRNQI
;
A
#
# COMPACT_ATOMS: atom_id res chain seq x y z
N MET A 1 -19.92 -20.05 -2.38
CA MET A 1 -18.79 -19.34 -1.79
C MET A 1 -19.28 -18.09 -1.10
N ASN A 2 -18.86 -17.84 0.13
CA ASN A 2 -19.34 -16.70 0.87
C ASN A 2 -18.33 -15.55 0.83
N HIS A 3 -18.76 -14.38 1.30
CA HIS A 3 -17.92 -13.18 1.30
C HIS A 3 -16.65 -13.32 2.13
N SER A 4 -16.70 -14.14 3.19
CA SER A 4 -15.55 -14.34 4.08
C SER A 4 -14.37 -14.96 3.34
N ASP A 5 -14.64 -15.94 2.45
CA ASP A 5 -13.58 -16.60 1.71
C ASP A 5 -12.93 -15.64 0.71
N GLN A 6 -13.73 -14.83 0.03
CA GLN A 6 -13.21 -13.84 -0.92
C GLN A 6 -12.39 -12.77 -0.19
N THR A 7 -12.86 -12.33 0.97
CA THR A 7 -12.15 -11.33 1.76
C THR A 7 -10.81 -11.87 2.24
N LYS A 8 -10.78 -13.12 2.72
CA LYS A 8 -9.53 -13.75 3.14
C LYS A 8 -8.55 -13.89 1.99
N GLN A 9 -9.05 -14.23 0.81
CA GLN A 9 -8.23 -14.40 -0.39
C GLN A 9 -7.57 -13.10 -0.79
N ILE A 10 -8.33 -12.02 -0.89
CA ILE A 10 -7.76 -10.73 -1.30
C ILE A 10 -6.81 -10.18 -0.24
N THR A 11 -7.11 -10.41 1.03
CA THR A 11 -6.22 -10.00 2.12
C THR A 11 -4.90 -10.74 2.02
N ALA A 12 -4.93 -12.05 1.83
CA ALA A 12 -3.71 -12.85 1.68
C ALA A 12 -2.90 -12.43 0.47
N GLN A 13 -3.56 -12.16 -0.65
CA GLN A 13 -2.89 -11.69 -1.86
C GLN A 13 -2.23 -10.33 -1.64
N THR A 14 -2.92 -9.45 -0.92
CA THR A 14 -2.40 -8.11 -0.61
C THR A 14 -1.18 -8.20 0.29
N GLU A 15 -1.25 -9.03 1.33
CA GLU A 15 -0.10 -9.23 2.22
C GLU A 15 1.10 -9.78 1.47
N LYS A 16 0.89 -10.76 0.60
CA LYS A 16 1.97 -11.32 -0.19
C LYS A 16 2.57 -10.29 -1.13
N MET A 17 1.73 -9.49 -1.77
CA MET A 17 2.20 -8.43 -2.66
C MET A 17 3.02 -7.40 -1.90
N LEU A 18 2.58 -7.02 -0.71
CA LEU A 18 3.31 -6.07 0.13
C LEU A 18 4.70 -6.60 0.49
N ILE A 19 4.79 -7.88 0.79
CA ILE A 19 6.08 -8.51 1.11
C ILE A 19 6.95 -8.59 -0.13
N ASP A 20 6.41 -9.12 -1.23
CA ASP A 20 7.16 -9.35 -2.46
C ASP A 20 7.65 -8.05 -3.10
N GLN A 21 6.86 -6.98 -2.99
CA GLN A 21 7.16 -5.71 -3.63
C GLN A 21 7.59 -4.63 -2.63
N TYR A 22 7.96 -5.03 -1.42
CA TYR A 22 8.31 -4.08 -0.36
C TYR A 22 9.36 -3.08 -0.82
N GLU A 23 10.44 -3.57 -1.43
CA GLU A 23 11.54 -2.71 -1.84
C GLU A 23 11.10 -1.68 -2.87
N ARG A 24 10.27 -2.09 -3.83
CA ARG A 24 9.75 -1.18 -4.84
C ARG A 24 8.86 -0.10 -4.21
N LEU A 25 8.01 -0.51 -3.28
CA LEU A 25 7.11 0.43 -2.60
C LEU A 25 7.91 1.41 -1.73
N TYR A 26 8.95 0.89 -1.07
CA TYR A 26 9.85 1.73 -0.29
C TYR A 26 10.55 2.77 -1.17
N ARG A 27 11.10 2.35 -2.30
CA ARG A 27 11.78 3.24 -3.22
C ARG A 27 10.85 4.32 -3.76
N LEU A 28 9.61 3.92 -4.02
CA LEU A 28 8.59 4.87 -4.47
C LEU A 28 8.34 5.95 -3.41
N ALA A 29 8.14 5.53 -2.17
CA ALA A 29 7.96 6.46 -1.05
C ALA A 29 9.18 7.36 -0.89
N TYR A 30 10.37 6.77 -0.93
CA TYR A 30 11.62 7.50 -0.76
C TYR A 30 11.79 8.56 -1.84
N SER A 31 11.35 8.28 -3.06
CA SER A 31 11.48 9.25 -4.16
C SER A 31 10.70 10.54 -3.88
N TYR A 32 9.70 10.48 -3.00
CA TYR A 32 8.93 11.66 -2.61
C TYR A 32 9.52 12.38 -1.42
N VAL A 33 9.97 11.64 -0.40
CA VAL A 33 10.33 12.24 0.90
C VAL A 33 11.83 12.36 1.12
N HIS A 34 12.65 11.62 0.39
CA HIS A 34 14.12 11.64 0.47
C HIS A 34 14.65 11.45 1.89
N ASN A 35 13.92 10.66 2.68
CA ASN A 35 14.24 10.41 4.08
C ASN A 35 13.84 8.99 4.41
N GLU A 36 14.78 8.23 4.96
CA GLU A 36 14.58 6.81 5.23
C GLU A 36 13.48 6.56 6.25
N ALA A 37 13.50 7.30 7.34
CA ALA A 37 12.50 7.13 8.41
C ALA A 37 11.09 7.43 7.88
N ASP A 38 10.95 8.52 7.12
CA ASP A 38 9.66 8.90 6.56
C ASP A 38 9.19 7.87 5.52
N ALA A 39 10.11 7.35 4.69
CA ALA A 39 9.75 6.35 3.69
C ALA A 39 9.25 5.07 4.35
N LEU A 40 9.90 4.63 5.43
CA LEU A 40 9.44 3.46 6.19
C LEU A 40 8.06 3.68 6.79
N ASP A 41 7.85 4.85 7.37
CA ASP A 41 6.53 5.20 7.93
C ASP A 41 5.44 5.17 6.87
N ILE A 42 5.76 5.70 5.68
CA ILE A 42 4.80 5.72 4.57
C ILE A 42 4.44 4.30 4.14
N VAL A 43 5.44 3.42 4.01
CA VAL A 43 5.18 2.04 3.61
C VAL A 43 4.32 1.33 4.66
N GLN A 44 4.60 1.53 5.95
CA GLN A 44 3.81 0.93 7.01
C GLN A 44 2.37 1.43 7.01
N GLU A 45 2.19 2.74 6.90
CA GLU A 45 0.85 3.32 6.84
C GLU A 45 0.10 2.85 5.60
N SER A 46 0.79 2.78 4.46
CA SER A 46 0.21 2.30 3.21
C SER A 46 -0.21 0.84 3.33
N ALA A 47 0.60 0.02 3.99
CA ALA A 47 0.27 -1.38 4.22
C ALA A 47 -1.00 -1.52 5.06
N CYS A 48 -1.13 -0.73 6.12
CA CYS A 48 -2.32 -0.73 6.95
C CYS A 48 -3.56 -0.33 6.15
N LYS A 49 -3.45 0.71 5.35
CA LYS A 49 -4.55 1.15 4.48
C LYS A 49 -4.92 0.07 3.49
N ALA A 50 -3.91 -0.56 2.87
CA ALA A 50 -4.14 -1.58 1.87
C ALA A 50 -4.86 -2.79 2.46
N ILE A 51 -4.41 -3.28 3.61
CA ILE A 51 -5.02 -4.44 4.25
C ILE A 51 -6.47 -4.12 4.65
N THR A 52 -6.72 -2.93 5.12
CA THR A 52 -8.06 -2.50 5.55
C THR A 52 -9.01 -2.34 4.36
N GLN A 53 -8.52 -1.86 3.22
CA GLN A 53 -9.35 -1.44 2.10
C GLN A 53 -9.36 -2.41 0.93
N CYS A 54 -8.50 -3.42 0.91
CA CYS A 54 -8.36 -4.30 -0.26
C CYS A 54 -9.65 -5.06 -0.60
N LYS A 55 -10.52 -5.27 0.36
CA LYS A 55 -11.81 -5.92 0.12
C LYS A 55 -12.68 -5.14 -0.85
N ASN A 56 -12.41 -3.85 -1.03
CA ASN A 56 -13.15 -2.99 -1.94
C ASN A 56 -12.59 -3.03 -3.37
N LEU A 57 -11.43 -3.67 -3.55
CA LEU A 57 -10.81 -3.78 -4.86
C LEU A 57 -11.52 -4.86 -5.68
N LYS A 58 -12.10 -4.48 -6.80
CA LYS A 58 -12.89 -5.40 -7.62
C LYS A 58 -12.04 -6.19 -8.61
N ASP A 59 -10.93 -5.62 -9.06
CA ASP A 59 -10.06 -6.21 -10.06
C ASP A 59 -8.69 -6.48 -9.45
N THR A 60 -8.43 -7.74 -9.12
CA THR A 60 -7.18 -8.12 -8.46
C THR A 60 -5.94 -7.95 -9.35
N GLU A 61 -6.14 -7.88 -10.66
CA GLU A 61 -5.03 -7.61 -11.57
C GLU A 61 -4.48 -6.20 -11.38
N LYS A 62 -5.26 -5.31 -10.80
CA LYS A 62 -4.85 -3.94 -10.52
C LYS A 62 -4.32 -3.75 -9.10
N LEU A 63 -4.05 -4.83 -8.40
CA LEU A 63 -3.59 -4.76 -7.01
C LEU A 63 -2.31 -3.94 -6.87
N PHE A 64 -1.29 -4.23 -7.68
CA PHE A 64 -0.02 -3.52 -7.56
C PHE A 64 -0.13 -2.03 -7.91
N PRO A 65 -0.74 -1.63 -9.04
CA PRO A 65 -0.96 -0.20 -9.30
C PRO A 65 -1.76 0.49 -8.21
N TRP A 66 -2.72 -0.21 -7.63
CA TRP A 66 -3.53 0.32 -6.53
C TRP A 66 -2.69 0.55 -5.28
N LEU A 67 -1.79 -0.40 -4.95
CA LEU A 67 -0.85 -0.23 -3.83
C LEU A 67 0.07 0.97 -4.06
N CYS A 68 0.57 1.12 -5.28
CA CYS A 68 1.42 2.25 -5.63
C CYS A 68 0.69 3.58 -5.43
N ARG A 69 -0.59 3.62 -5.81
CA ARG A 69 -1.40 4.82 -5.62
C ARG A 69 -1.54 5.17 -4.13
N ILE A 70 -1.74 4.15 -3.29
CA ILE A 70 -1.83 4.38 -1.85
C ILE A 70 -0.52 4.97 -1.33
N VAL A 71 0.61 4.42 -1.76
CA VAL A 71 1.93 4.92 -1.35
C VAL A 71 2.13 6.37 -1.79
N VAL A 72 1.79 6.68 -3.04
CA VAL A 72 1.93 8.04 -3.56
C VAL A 72 1.06 9.02 -2.76
N ASN A 73 -0.21 8.66 -2.56
CA ASN A 73 -1.14 9.52 -1.83
C ASN A 73 -0.69 9.73 -0.39
N THR A 74 -0.20 8.68 0.26
CA THR A 74 0.30 8.77 1.63
C THR A 74 1.54 9.67 1.69
N SER A 75 2.42 9.54 0.69
CA SER A 75 3.62 10.38 0.60
C SER A 75 3.26 11.85 0.44
N LEU A 76 2.30 12.14 -0.45
CA LEU A 76 1.87 13.52 -0.68
C LEU A 76 1.20 14.11 0.55
N ASP A 77 0.42 13.31 1.28
CA ASP A 77 -0.21 13.76 2.51
C ASP A 77 0.85 14.14 3.55
N LEU A 78 1.88 13.32 3.69
CA LEU A 78 2.97 13.62 4.63
C LEU A 78 3.65 14.93 4.26
N LEU A 79 3.97 15.11 2.98
CA LEU A 79 4.64 16.33 2.51
C LEU A 79 3.79 17.57 2.75
N ARG A 80 2.47 17.49 2.53
CA ARG A 80 1.58 18.60 2.78
C ARG A 80 1.53 18.98 4.26
N ASN A 81 1.61 17.99 5.13
CA ASN A 81 1.53 18.25 6.57
C ASN A 81 2.81 18.82 7.17
N GLN A 82 3.89 18.85 6.39
CA GLN A 82 5.18 19.38 6.86
C GLN A 82 5.36 20.88 6.58
N ILE A 83 4.40 21.49 5.94
CA ILE A 83 4.47 22.92 5.60
C ILE A 83 4.05 23.79 6.76
#